data_557b4856cb1f73eb433c9cab75763b37
#
_entry.id   557b4856cb1f73eb433c9cab75763b37
#
_cell.length_a   1.000
_cell.length_b   1.000
_cell.length_c   1.000
_cell.angle_alpha   90.00
_cell.angle_beta   90.00
_cell.angle_gamma   90.00
#
_symmetry.space_group_name_H-M   'P 1'
#
loop_
_entity.id
_entity.type
_entity.pdbx_description
1 polymer ?
#
loop_
_entity_poly.entity_id
_entity_poly.type
_entity_poly.pdbx_seq_one_letter_code
_entity_poly.pdbx_strand_id
1 'polypeptide(L)'
;MIKIAPSILAADLIDIKDEVQRVDESGAEYIHIDVMDGHYVPNITFGPNIVKSLRPITKKILDVHLMISPVKQYINNFIDAGADIISFHPEADDNPDEIIKHIKNKDCKAGIAIHPSIKIAEVIQFLAVSYTHLTLPTNREV
;
A
#
# COMPACT_ATOMS: atom_id res chain seq x y z
N MET A 1 20.81 0.32 4.48
CA MET A 1 20.74 -0.28 3.12
C MET A 1 19.47 0.24 2.48
N ILE A 2 19.52 0.73 1.24
CA ILE A 2 18.33 1.17 0.49
C ILE A 2 17.59 -0.08 0.04
N LYS A 3 16.26 -0.10 0.16
CA LYS A 3 15.38 -1.16 -0.35
C LYS A 3 14.57 -0.62 -1.52
N ILE A 4 14.27 -1.49 -2.46
CA ILE A 4 13.57 -1.13 -3.69
C ILE A 4 12.19 -1.79 -3.68
N ALA A 5 11.15 -0.99 -3.95
CA ALA A 5 9.75 -1.41 -3.98
C ALA A 5 9.11 -0.98 -5.32
N PRO A 6 9.31 -1.75 -6.41
CA PRO A 6 8.67 -1.44 -7.69
C PRO A 6 7.15 -1.55 -7.57
N SER A 7 6.43 -0.58 -8.14
CA SER A 7 4.98 -0.65 -8.23
C SER A 7 4.55 -1.44 -9.45
N ILE A 8 3.61 -2.36 -9.26
CA ILE A 8 2.98 -3.10 -10.36
C ILE A 8 1.94 -2.26 -11.11
N LEU A 9 1.70 -1.02 -10.71
CA LEU A 9 0.78 -0.13 -11.41
C LEU A 9 1.23 0.14 -12.86
N ALA A 10 2.55 0.17 -13.10
CA ALA A 10 3.14 0.36 -14.42
C ALA A 10 3.41 -0.95 -15.19
N ALA A 11 3.02 -2.10 -14.63
CA ALA A 11 3.22 -3.41 -15.25
C ALA A 11 2.18 -3.68 -16.35
N ASP A 12 2.49 -4.62 -17.25
CA ASP A 12 1.48 -5.18 -18.14
C ASP A 12 0.51 -6.06 -17.33
N LEU A 13 -0.71 -5.57 -17.14
CA LEU A 13 -1.71 -6.25 -16.32
C LEU A 13 -2.25 -7.54 -16.95
N ILE A 14 -2.06 -7.74 -18.25
CA ILE A 14 -2.43 -8.99 -18.94
C ILE A 14 -1.43 -10.09 -18.59
N ASP A 15 -0.15 -9.72 -18.40
CA ASP A 15 0.94 -10.64 -18.07
C ASP A 15 1.52 -10.39 -16.66
N ILE A 16 0.68 -9.96 -15.73
CA ILE A 16 1.07 -9.57 -14.37
C ILE A 16 1.91 -10.61 -13.62
N LYS A 17 1.68 -11.90 -13.91
CA LYS A 17 2.47 -12.99 -13.33
C LYS A 17 3.94 -12.89 -13.75
N ASP A 18 4.20 -12.72 -15.03
CA ASP A 18 5.56 -12.64 -15.57
C ASP A 18 6.23 -11.33 -15.17
N GLU A 19 5.47 -10.25 -15.06
CA GLU A 19 5.95 -8.96 -14.52
C GLU A 19 6.45 -9.12 -13.07
N VAL A 20 5.67 -9.78 -12.22
CA VAL A 20 6.05 -10.04 -10.81
C VAL A 20 7.27 -10.97 -10.74
N GLN A 21 7.37 -11.97 -11.59
CA GLN A 21 8.54 -12.86 -11.64
C GLN A 21 9.82 -12.09 -12.04
N ARG A 22 9.71 -11.16 -12.99
CA ARG A 22 10.83 -10.26 -13.35
C ARG A 22 11.26 -9.37 -12.17
N VAL A 23 10.31 -8.88 -11.37
CA VAL A 23 10.61 -8.15 -10.14
C VAL A 23 11.31 -9.06 -9.12
N ASP A 24 10.87 -10.31 -8.95
CA ASP A 24 11.52 -11.27 -8.06
C ASP A 24 12.99 -11.51 -8.45
N GLU A 25 13.27 -11.64 -9.75
CA GLU A 25 14.61 -11.87 -10.30
C GLU A 25 15.51 -10.63 -10.26
N SER A 26 14.93 -9.42 -10.25
CA SER A 26 15.68 -8.15 -10.25
C SER A 26 16.43 -7.86 -8.96
N GLY A 27 16.13 -8.59 -7.88
CA GLY A 27 16.71 -8.38 -6.55
C GLY A 27 15.98 -7.33 -5.71
N ALA A 28 14.83 -6.80 -6.17
CA ALA A 28 13.96 -5.95 -5.35
C ALA A 28 13.45 -6.72 -4.12
N GLU A 29 13.30 -6.05 -2.98
CA GLU A 29 12.86 -6.68 -1.73
C GLU A 29 11.34 -6.64 -1.56
N TYR A 30 10.67 -5.71 -2.22
CA TYR A 30 9.24 -5.43 -2.09
C TYR A 30 8.56 -5.47 -3.45
N ILE A 31 7.26 -5.68 -3.43
CA ILE A 31 6.34 -5.41 -4.55
C ILE A 31 5.32 -4.41 -4.02
N HIS A 32 5.28 -3.23 -4.64
CA HIS A 32 4.35 -2.18 -4.27
C HIS A 32 3.05 -2.27 -5.06
N ILE A 33 1.91 -2.16 -4.37
CA ILE A 33 0.58 -2.32 -4.94
C ILE A 33 -0.25 -1.08 -4.61
N ASP A 34 -0.44 -0.21 -5.60
CA ASP A 34 -1.21 1.02 -5.48
C ASP A 34 -2.71 0.75 -5.69
N VAL A 35 -3.48 0.78 -4.61
CA VAL A 35 -4.92 0.55 -4.60
C VAL A 35 -5.66 1.88 -4.61
N MET A 36 -6.49 2.08 -5.64
CA MET A 36 -7.25 3.30 -5.86
C MET A 36 -8.73 2.95 -6.10
N ASP A 37 -9.64 3.73 -5.53
CA ASP A 37 -11.08 3.45 -5.52
C ASP A 37 -11.92 4.42 -6.40
N GLY A 38 -11.29 5.39 -7.06
CA GLY A 38 -11.99 6.43 -7.82
C GLY A 38 -12.71 7.46 -6.93
N HIS A 39 -12.54 7.37 -5.61
CA HIS A 39 -13.16 8.24 -4.62
C HIS A 39 -12.12 9.12 -3.92
N TYR A 40 -11.12 8.51 -3.29
CA TYR A 40 -10.00 9.23 -2.68
C TYR A 40 -9.10 9.87 -3.74
N VAL A 41 -8.85 9.16 -4.84
CA VAL A 41 -8.14 9.66 -6.03
C VAL A 41 -8.97 9.35 -7.29
N PRO A 42 -8.85 10.15 -8.38
CA PRO A 42 -9.68 10.01 -9.58
C PRO A 42 -9.19 8.89 -10.52
N ASN A 43 -8.87 7.73 -9.95
CA ASN A 43 -8.47 6.53 -10.68
C ASN A 43 -8.96 5.29 -9.95
N ILE A 44 -9.14 4.17 -10.65
CA ILE A 44 -9.50 2.86 -10.10
C ILE A 44 -8.45 1.85 -10.57
N THR A 45 -7.87 1.08 -9.64
CA THR A 45 -6.80 0.14 -9.99
C THR A 45 -7.10 -1.28 -9.53
N PHE A 46 -6.70 -1.62 -8.30
CA PHE A 46 -6.66 -2.98 -7.80
C PHE A 46 -7.56 -3.16 -6.58
N GLY A 47 -8.01 -4.40 -6.37
CA GLY A 47 -8.70 -4.81 -5.15
C GLY A 47 -7.92 -5.93 -4.43
N PRO A 48 -8.44 -6.43 -3.29
CA PRO A 48 -7.80 -7.51 -2.51
C PRO A 48 -7.57 -8.79 -3.32
N ASN A 49 -8.36 -9.03 -4.37
CA ASN A 49 -8.22 -10.18 -5.26
C ASN A 49 -6.87 -10.22 -5.99
N ILE A 50 -6.32 -9.08 -6.39
CA ILE A 50 -4.96 -9.01 -6.98
C ILE A 50 -3.93 -9.44 -5.94
N VAL A 51 -3.96 -8.88 -4.73
CA VAL A 51 -3.03 -9.25 -3.64
C VAL A 51 -3.07 -10.77 -3.39
N LYS A 52 -4.29 -11.33 -3.29
CA LYS A 52 -4.51 -12.76 -3.11
C LYS A 52 -3.94 -13.61 -4.26
N SER A 53 -4.03 -13.12 -5.49
CA SER A 53 -3.50 -13.82 -6.67
C SER A 53 -1.98 -13.76 -6.75
N LEU A 54 -1.38 -12.67 -6.28
CA LEU A 54 0.08 -12.48 -6.27
C LEU A 54 0.76 -13.26 -5.14
N ARG A 55 0.11 -13.42 -3.99
CA ARG A 55 0.71 -14.07 -2.82
C ARG A 55 1.34 -15.45 -3.09
N PRO A 56 0.72 -16.40 -3.83
CA PRO A 56 1.35 -17.67 -4.16
C PRO A 56 2.47 -17.58 -5.21
N ILE A 57 2.57 -16.48 -5.95
CA ILE A 57 3.55 -16.29 -7.03
C ILE A 57 4.90 -15.83 -6.49
N THR A 58 4.92 -15.03 -5.41
CA THR A 58 6.12 -14.40 -4.88
C THR A 58 6.29 -14.64 -3.39
N LYS A 59 7.54 -14.58 -2.91
CA LYS A 59 7.90 -14.54 -1.47
C LYS A 59 8.30 -13.13 -1.02
N LYS A 60 8.32 -12.17 -1.94
CA LYS A 60 8.63 -10.78 -1.62
C LYS A 60 7.56 -10.20 -0.69
N ILE A 61 7.92 -9.13 -0.02
CA ILE A 61 7.00 -8.37 0.82
C ILE A 61 6.00 -7.65 -0.09
N LEU A 62 4.70 -7.92 0.11
CA LEU A 62 3.62 -7.21 -0.56
C LEU A 62 3.31 -5.95 0.25
N ASP A 63 3.71 -4.81 -0.29
CA ASP A 63 3.51 -3.46 0.28
C ASP A 63 2.30 -2.81 -0.39
N VAL A 64 1.17 -2.85 0.30
CA VAL A 64 -0.12 -2.39 -0.23
C VAL A 64 -0.38 -0.96 0.22
N HIS A 65 -0.48 -0.05 -0.74
CA HIS A 65 -0.78 1.35 -0.50
C HIS A 65 -2.25 1.65 -0.82
N LEU A 66 -3.02 2.02 0.20
CA LEU A 66 -4.45 2.27 0.10
C LEU A 66 -4.74 3.76 -0.11
N MET A 67 -5.02 4.13 -1.34
CA MET A 67 -5.59 5.44 -1.75
C MET A 67 -7.10 5.30 -1.92
N ILE A 68 -7.78 4.96 -0.82
CA ILE A 68 -9.22 4.69 -0.77
C ILE A 68 -9.87 5.39 0.42
N SER A 69 -11.16 5.65 0.36
CA SER A 69 -11.94 6.23 1.46
C SER A 69 -13.36 5.66 1.48
N PRO A 70 -13.84 5.17 2.65
CA PRO A 70 -13.13 5.00 3.92
C PRO A 70 -12.19 3.78 3.90
N VAL A 71 -11.09 3.87 4.65
CA VAL A 71 -10.04 2.82 4.67
C VAL A 71 -10.43 1.63 5.54
N LYS A 72 -10.96 1.89 6.74
CA LYS A 72 -11.17 0.92 7.83
C LYS A 72 -11.88 -0.36 7.40
N GLN A 73 -12.92 -0.24 6.59
CA GLN A 73 -13.75 -1.38 6.17
C GLN A 73 -13.03 -2.40 5.29
N TYR A 74 -11.91 -2.02 4.64
CA TYR A 74 -11.18 -2.89 3.70
C TYR A 74 -9.89 -3.50 4.29
N ILE A 75 -9.43 -3.04 5.44
CA ILE A 75 -8.16 -3.48 6.05
C ILE A 75 -8.09 -5.01 6.15
N ASN A 76 -9.12 -5.65 6.71
CA ASN A 76 -9.13 -7.11 6.85
C ASN A 76 -9.06 -7.82 5.49
N ASN A 77 -9.73 -7.31 4.48
CA ASN A 77 -9.72 -7.90 3.15
C ASN A 77 -8.31 -7.96 2.55
N PHE A 78 -7.49 -6.93 2.75
CA PHE A 78 -6.12 -6.89 2.26
C PHE A 78 -5.17 -7.74 3.13
N ILE A 79 -5.35 -7.75 4.44
CA ILE A 79 -4.59 -8.64 5.35
C ILE A 79 -4.84 -10.10 4.98
N ASP A 80 -6.11 -10.50 4.87
CA ASP A 80 -6.51 -11.88 4.55
C ASP A 80 -6.09 -12.28 3.12
N ALA A 81 -5.90 -11.31 2.23
CA ALA A 81 -5.34 -11.52 0.89
C ALA A 81 -3.83 -11.76 0.90
N GLY A 82 -3.12 -11.44 1.99
CA GLY A 82 -1.69 -11.67 2.17
C GLY A 82 -0.80 -10.44 2.06
N ALA A 83 -1.34 -9.25 2.34
CA ALA A 83 -0.53 -8.05 2.49
C ALA A 83 0.40 -8.17 3.70
N ASP A 84 1.69 -7.85 3.53
CA ASP A 84 2.67 -7.81 4.60
C ASP A 84 2.75 -6.41 5.23
N ILE A 85 2.54 -5.38 4.41
CA ILE A 85 2.50 -3.98 4.81
C ILE A 85 1.24 -3.36 4.23
N ILE A 86 0.55 -2.55 5.03
CA ILE A 86 -0.54 -1.70 4.55
C ILE A 86 -0.21 -0.27 4.92
N SER A 87 -0.06 0.59 3.92
CA SER A 87 0.05 2.03 4.09
C SER A 87 -1.25 2.71 3.64
N PHE A 88 -1.62 3.78 4.34
CA PHE A 88 -2.83 4.55 4.05
C PHE A 88 -2.62 6.02 4.41
N HIS A 89 -3.52 6.86 3.94
CA HIS A 89 -3.55 8.28 4.23
C HIS A 89 -4.38 8.54 5.49
N PRO A 90 -3.82 9.16 6.55
CA PRO A 90 -4.55 9.39 7.80
C PRO A 90 -5.83 10.20 7.61
N GLU A 91 -5.83 11.14 6.68
CA GLU A 91 -6.99 11.99 6.36
C GLU A 91 -8.11 11.26 5.61
N ALA A 92 -7.89 10.02 5.17
CA ALA A 92 -8.90 9.22 4.46
C ALA A 92 -9.87 8.50 5.40
N ASP A 93 -9.69 8.63 6.73
CA ASP A 93 -10.56 8.02 7.73
C ASP A 93 -10.61 8.88 9.01
N ASP A 94 -11.68 8.75 9.78
CA ASP A 94 -11.90 9.54 10.99
C ASP A 94 -11.04 9.12 12.18
N ASN A 95 -10.51 7.88 12.19
CA ASN A 95 -9.75 7.35 13.31
C ASN A 95 -8.50 6.56 12.88
N PRO A 96 -7.46 7.25 12.39
CA PRO A 96 -6.22 6.61 11.91
C PRO A 96 -5.47 5.81 12.98
N ASP A 97 -5.51 6.23 14.26
CA ASP A 97 -4.88 5.50 15.38
C ASP A 97 -5.49 4.11 15.57
N GLU A 98 -6.80 4.00 15.45
CA GLU A 98 -7.50 2.70 15.56
C GLU A 98 -7.11 1.79 14.39
N ILE A 99 -7.00 2.34 13.18
CA ILE A 99 -6.58 1.60 11.99
C ILE A 99 -5.16 1.07 12.15
N ILE A 100 -4.21 1.91 12.59
CA ILE A 100 -2.82 1.50 12.84
C ILE A 100 -2.77 0.35 13.85
N LYS A 101 -3.48 0.48 14.96
CA LYS A 101 -3.57 -0.57 15.99
C LYS A 101 -4.18 -1.85 15.43
N HIS A 102 -5.22 -1.73 14.63
CA HIS A 102 -5.91 -2.87 14.03
C HIS A 102 -4.99 -3.65 13.09
N ILE A 103 -4.28 -2.96 12.19
CA ILE A 103 -3.30 -3.57 11.28
C ILE A 103 -2.22 -4.30 12.08
N LYS A 104 -1.62 -3.65 13.07
CA LYS A 104 -0.54 -4.21 13.89
C LYS A 104 -0.97 -5.44 14.70
N ASN A 105 -2.22 -5.47 15.19
CA ASN A 105 -2.77 -6.61 15.93
C ASN A 105 -3.01 -7.85 15.05
N LYS A 106 -2.87 -7.72 13.75
CA LYS A 106 -3.02 -8.80 12.75
C LYS A 106 -1.69 -9.25 12.14
N ASP A 107 -0.57 -8.97 12.82
CA ASP A 107 0.79 -9.26 12.35
C ASP A 107 1.14 -8.64 10.98
N CYS A 108 0.39 -7.60 10.57
CA CYS A 108 0.67 -6.78 9.39
C CYS A 108 1.34 -5.48 9.83
N LYS A 109 2.23 -4.94 9.00
CA LYS A 109 2.91 -3.67 9.28
C LYS A 109 2.07 -2.50 8.79
N ALA A 110 1.89 -1.49 9.65
CA ALA A 110 1.16 -0.28 9.29
C ALA A 110 2.12 0.80 8.77
N GLY A 111 1.80 1.38 7.63
CA GLY A 111 2.50 2.53 7.05
C GLY A 111 1.58 3.75 6.96
N ILE A 112 2.20 4.93 6.89
CA ILE A 112 1.50 6.20 6.66
C ILE A 112 1.96 6.79 5.34
N ALA A 113 1.01 7.17 4.49
CA ALA A 113 1.26 7.94 3.28
C ALA A 113 0.83 9.39 3.50
N ILE A 114 1.69 10.33 3.14
CA ILE A 114 1.46 11.76 3.34
C ILE A 114 1.06 12.38 2.00
N HIS A 115 -0.17 12.86 1.93
CA HIS A 115 -0.63 13.59 0.74
C HIS A 115 0.13 14.93 0.62
N PRO A 116 0.52 15.37 -0.60
CA PRO A 116 1.29 16.60 -0.79
C PRO A 116 0.66 17.88 -0.21
N SER A 117 -0.67 17.89 -0.05
CA SER A 117 -1.39 19.01 0.56
C SER A 117 -1.39 19.01 2.10
N ILE A 118 -0.98 17.90 2.74
CA ILE A 118 -0.99 17.74 4.20
C ILE A 118 0.36 18.19 4.78
N LYS A 119 0.30 18.98 5.84
CA LYS A 119 1.52 19.42 6.54
C LYS A 119 2.06 18.30 7.41
N ILE A 120 3.39 18.16 7.43
CA ILE A 120 4.07 17.14 8.26
C ILE A 120 3.65 17.25 9.73
N ALA A 121 3.42 18.44 10.24
CA ALA A 121 2.99 18.67 11.62
C ALA A 121 1.65 17.95 11.97
N GLU A 122 0.79 17.72 10.99
CA GLU A 122 -0.51 17.04 11.18
C GLU A 122 -0.38 15.52 11.31
N VAL A 123 0.70 14.96 10.76
CA VAL A 123 0.94 13.50 10.73
C VAL A 123 2.10 13.05 11.61
N ILE A 124 2.84 13.97 12.20
CA ILE A 124 4.04 13.68 13.02
C ILE A 124 3.75 12.72 14.18
N GLN A 125 2.54 12.78 14.73
CA GLN A 125 2.09 11.89 15.81
C GLN A 125 2.07 10.42 15.41
N PHE A 126 1.91 10.10 14.11
CA PHE A 126 1.85 8.72 13.60
C PHE A 126 3.23 8.15 13.29
N LEU A 127 4.28 8.98 13.19
CA LEU A 127 5.63 8.54 12.81
C LEU A 127 6.21 7.52 13.80
N ALA A 128 5.93 7.68 15.09
CA ALA A 128 6.44 6.80 16.14
C ALA A 128 5.75 5.42 16.17
N VAL A 129 4.57 5.29 15.55
CA VAL A 129 3.74 4.08 15.62
C VAL A 129 3.60 3.36 14.28
N SER A 130 4.04 3.97 13.19
CA SER A 130 4.01 3.37 11.85
C SER A 130 5.37 2.78 11.46
N TYR A 131 5.33 1.77 10.58
CA TYR A 131 6.53 1.07 10.11
C TYR A 131 7.22 1.82 8.97
N THR A 132 6.46 2.41 8.07
CA THR A 132 6.95 3.12 6.89
C THR A 132 6.18 4.41 6.66
N HIS A 133 6.82 5.36 5.97
CA HIS A 133 6.25 6.66 5.63
C HIS A 133 6.51 6.92 4.16
N LEU A 134 5.44 7.17 3.41
CA LEU A 134 5.49 7.49 2.00
C LEU A 134 5.14 8.96 1.80
N THR A 135 5.93 9.63 0.97
CA THR A 135 5.57 10.92 0.39
C THR A 135 5.31 10.68 -1.08
N LEU A 136 4.10 10.94 -1.54
CA LEU A 136 3.77 10.77 -2.95
C LEU A 136 4.46 11.85 -3.78
N PRO A 137 5.12 11.50 -4.91
CA PRO A 137 5.56 12.50 -5.86
C PRO A 137 4.36 13.25 -6.43
N THR A 138 4.55 14.52 -6.74
CA THR A 138 3.51 15.43 -7.21
C THR A 138 2.99 15.10 -8.62
N ASN A 139 3.71 14.30 -9.40
CA ASN A 139 3.28 13.88 -10.74
C ASN A 139 2.57 12.53 -10.66
N ARG A 140 1.23 12.58 -10.68
CA ARG A 140 0.34 11.43 -10.79
C ARG A 140 -0.13 11.19 -12.22
N GLU A 141 0.64 11.62 -13.20
CA GLU A 141 0.37 11.30 -14.60
C GLU A 141 0.85 9.86 -14.86
N VAL A 142 -0.10 8.96 -14.89
CA VAL A 142 0.03 7.61 -15.43
C VAL A 142 -0.81 7.56 -16.70
#